data_cbe7821e1f1634af33d32df05b89d7a8
#
_entry.id   cbe7821e1f1634af33d32df05b89d7a8
#
_cell.length_a   1.000
_cell.length_b   1.000
_cell.length_c   1.000
_cell.angle_alpha   90.00
_cell.angle_beta   90.00
_cell.angle_gamma   90.00
#
_symmetry.space_group_name_H-M   'P 1'
#
loop_
_entity.id
_entity.type
_entity.pdbx_description
1 polymer ?
#
loop_
_entity_poly.entity_id
_entity_poly.type
_entity_poly.pdbx_seq_one_letter_code
_entity_poly.pdbx_strand_id
1 'polypeptide(L)'
;KIGHSAFVSFFGYIFRRLKRMTVEVVLMVLSGLVVCSYVFDLIAKNFKIPSVILLLLSGIGLNYLANFLSIPKINFVQILPLIGTVGLILIVLEGSLELRLHREKAGMIKRAMASAFFLLMLTTLGIAFFFHYLTGEAFSLCFLNAVPLGVISSAIATPSASVLSPARKEFIVYESSLSDIFGIILFNFMIANQTITAYSFIQL
;
A
#
# COMPACT_ATOMS: atom_id res chain seq x y z
N LYS A 1 -28.42 1.01 3.54
CA LYS A 1 -28.72 2.43 3.83
C LYS A 1 -27.75 3.07 4.83
N ILE A 2 -27.05 2.29 5.66
CA ILE A 2 -26.12 2.81 6.70
C ILE A 2 -24.78 3.29 6.09
N GLY A 3 -24.27 2.64 5.05
CA GLY A 3 -22.99 2.99 4.42
C GLY A 3 -22.99 4.32 3.66
N HIS A 4 -24.13 4.71 3.07
CA HIS A 4 -24.21 5.93 2.27
C HIS A 4 -24.21 7.20 3.16
N SER A 5 -24.83 7.13 4.34
CA SER A 5 -24.86 8.27 5.28
C SER A 5 -23.51 8.47 5.97
N ALA A 6 -22.79 7.39 6.28
CA ALA A 6 -21.44 7.46 6.85
C ALA A 6 -20.42 8.05 5.85
N PHE A 7 -20.52 7.65 4.59
CA PHE A 7 -19.65 8.17 3.51
C PHE A 7 -19.90 9.67 3.26
N VAL A 8 -21.17 10.11 3.19
CA VAL A 8 -21.52 11.53 3.01
C VAL A 8 -21.14 12.37 4.22
N SER A 9 -21.31 11.84 5.43
CA SER A 9 -20.91 12.52 6.68
C SER A 9 -19.39 12.65 6.79
N PHE A 10 -18.65 11.62 6.40
CA PHE A 10 -17.19 11.61 6.35
C PHE A 10 -16.65 12.64 5.34
N PHE A 11 -17.21 12.69 4.14
CA PHE A 11 -16.84 13.66 3.10
C PHE A 11 -17.20 15.11 3.52
N GLY A 12 -18.36 15.31 4.14
CA GLY A 12 -18.77 16.60 4.67
C GLY A 12 -17.91 17.10 5.85
N TYR A 13 -17.41 16.19 6.69
CA TYR A 13 -16.47 16.50 7.75
C TYR A 13 -15.11 16.92 7.21
N ILE A 14 -14.59 16.19 6.22
CA ILE A 14 -13.33 16.50 5.53
C ILE A 14 -13.42 17.87 4.84
N PHE A 15 -14.50 18.14 4.11
CA PHE A 15 -14.69 19.41 3.38
C PHE A 15 -14.77 20.63 4.31
N ARG A 16 -15.39 20.50 5.48
CA ARG A 16 -15.44 21.58 6.49
C ARG A 16 -14.08 21.86 7.13
N ARG A 17 -13.19 20.90 7.20
CA ARG A 17 -11.90 21.03 7.86
C ARG A 17 -10.78 21.47 6.92
N LEU A 18 -10.85 21.09 5.66
CA LEU A 18 -10.00 21.64 4.58
C LEU A 18 -10.18 23.16 4.42
N LYS A 19 -11.34 23.69 4.81
CA LYS A 19 -11.63 25.14 4.78
C LYS A 19 -10.78 25.98 5.76
N ARG A 20 -10.05 25.35 6.70
CA ARG A 20 -9.12 26.05 7.63
C ARG A 20 -7.66 26.06 7.17
N MET A 21 -7.28 25.16 6.27
CA MET A 21 -6.01 25.28 5.55
C MET A 21 -6.33 25.95 4.22
N THR A 22 -5.69 27.08 3.92
CA THR A 22 -5.90 27.73 2.63
C THR A 22 -5.61 26.71 1.53
N VAL A 23 -6.51 26.55 0.58
CA VAL A 23 -6.39 25.60 -0.57
C VAL A 23 -5.02 25.73 -1.22
N GLU A 24 -4.47 26.93 -1.22
CA GLU A 24 -3.15 27.28 -1.71
C GLU A 24 -2.01 26.49 -1.03
N VAL A 25 -2.06 26.34 0.30
CA VAL A 25 -1.03 25.59 1.05
C VAL A 25 -1.09 24.10 0.71
N VAL A 26 -2.30 23.53 0.60
CA VAL A 26 -2.48 22.12 0.22
C VAL A 26 -1.97 21.87 -1.20
N LEU A 27 -2.29 22.75 -2.14
CA LEU A 27 -1.81 22.66 -3.52
C LEU A 27 -0.29 22.81 -3.60
N MET A 28 0.30 23.73 -2.82
CA MET A 28 1.75 23.95 -2.76
C MET A 28 2.47 22.70 -2.22
N VAL A 29 1.95 22.09 -1.15
CA VAL A 29 2.52 20.86 -0.57
C VAL A 29 2.41 19.69 -1.55
N LEU A 30 1.24 19.47 -2.16
CA LEU A 30 1.03 18.41 -3.14
C LEU A 30 1.94 18.59 -4.37
N SER A 31 2.05 19.81 -4.89
CA SER A 31 2.94 20.11 -6.02
C SER A 31 4.40 19.88 -5.64
N GLY A 32 4.82 20.28 -4.45
CA GLY A 32 6.15 20.04 -3.93
C GLY A 32 6.46 18.54 -3.81
N LEU A 33 5.52 17.74 -3.32
CA LEU A 33 5.66 16.28 -3.22
C LEU A 33 5.80 15.63 -4.61
N VAL A 34 5.04 16.06 -5.60
CA VAL A 34 5.14 15.55 -6.99
C VAL A 34 6.51 15.87 -7.58
N VAL A 35 7.00 17.11 -7.41
CA VAL A 35 8.34 17.51 -7.89
C VAL A 35 9.44 16.71 -7.18
N CYS A 36 9.36 16.56 -5.86
CA CYS A 36 10.29 15.72 -5.09
C CYS A 36 10.29 14.28 -5.57
N SER A 37 9.10 13.70 -5.78
CA SER A 37 8.95 12.33 -6.28
C SER A 37 9.64 12.16 -7.64
N TYR A 38 9.46 13.12 -8.55
CA TYR A 38 10.10 13.09 -9.86
C TYR A 38 11.63 13.19 -9.77
N VAL A 39 12.15 14.10 -8.94
CA VAL A 39 13.60 14.26 -8.71
C VAL A 39 14.19 12.97 -8.13
N PHE A 40 13.51 12.36 -7.15
CA PHE A 40 13.98 11.10 -6.57
C PHE A 40 13.91 9.94 -7.56
N ASP A 41 12.93 9.91 -8.47
CA ASP A 41 12.88 8.91 -9.53
C ASP A 41 14.08 9.03 -10.50
N LEU A 42 14.49 10.26 -10.85
CA LEU A 42 15.69 10.48 -11.65
C LEU A 42 16.96 10.02 -10.94
N ILE A 43 17.08 10.32 -9.63
CA ILE A 43 18.23 9.90 -8.83
C ILE A 43 18.26 8.38 -8.67
N ALA A 44 17.09 7.79 -8.36
CA ALA A 44 16.92 6.36 -8.14
C ALA A 44 17.34 5.52 -9.35
N LYS A 45 17.05 5.99 -10.56
CA LYS A 45 17.48 5.33 -11.81
C LYS A 45 19.00 5.20 -11.91
N ASN A 46 19.76 6.22 -11.48
CA ASN A 46 21.22 6.17 -11.51
C ASN A 46 21.79 5.18 -10.49
N PHE A 47 21.16 5.07 -9.32
CA PHE A 47 21.62 4.19 -8.24
C PHE A 47 20.99 2.80 -8.27
N LYS A 48 20.05 2.51 -9.19
CA LYS A 48 19.27 1.25 -9.26
C LYS A 48 18.53 0.94 -7.95
N ILE A 49 18.07 1.96 -7.25
CA ILE A 49 17.32 1.88 -5.99
C ILE A 49 15.88 2.31 -6.27
N PRO A 50 14.84 1.68 -5.70
CA PRO A 50 13.48 2.17 -5.83
C PRO A 50 13.31 3.58 -5.27
N SER A 51 12.70 4.49 -6.03
CA SER A 51 12.48 5.91 -5.64
C SER A 51 11.68 6.06 -4.35
N VAL A 52 10.79 5.11 -4.06
CA VAL A 52 9.98 5.05 -2.83
C VAL A 52 10.86 5.04 -1.56
N ILE A 53 12.01 4.34 -1.59
CA ILE A 53 12.94 4.31 -0.46
C ILE A 53 13.53 5.69 -0.19
N LEU A 54 13.90 6.43 -1.25
CA LEU A 54 14.42 7.78 -1.12
C LEU A 54 13.37 8.74 -0.57
N LEU A 55 12.11 8.62 -1.01
CA LEU A 55 10.99 9.40 -0.47
C LEU A 55 10.77 9.12 1.02
N LEU A 56 10.81 7.87 1.43
CA LEU A 56 10.63 7.46 2.83
C LEU A 56 11.77 7.99 3.71
N LEU A 57 13.02 7.83 3.28
CA LEU A 57 14.18 8.35 3.98
C LEU A 57 14.16 9.88 4.07
N SER A 58 13.74 10.57 3.01
CA SER A 58 13.61 12.03 3.04
C SER A 58 12.54 12.49 4.03
N GLY A 59 11.40 11.78 4.12
CA GLY A 59 10.35 12.04 5.10
C GLY A 59 10.82 11.88 6.54
N ILE A 60 11.59 10.82 6.82
CA ILE A 60 12.23 10.60 8.11
C ILE A 60 13.24 11.71 8.40
N GLY A 61 14.10 12.04 7.44
CA GLY A 61 15.09 13.12 7.56
C GLY A 61 14.47 14.49 7.85
N LEU A 62 13.39 14.83 7.13
CA LEU A 62 12.64 16.08 7.35
C LEU A 62 12.01 16.13 8.74
N ASN A 63 11.49 14.99 9.25
CA ASN A 63 10.95 14.94 10.60
C ASN A 63 12.04 15.17 11.66
N TYR A 64 13.24 14.59 11.49
CA TYR A 64 14.38 14.86 12.37
C TYR A 64 14.83 16.33 12.31
N LEU A 65 14.92 16.89 11.10
CA LEU A 65 15.30 18.26 10.89
C LEU A 65 14.29 19.25 11.51
N ALA A 66 13.00 19.00 11.33
CA ALA A 66 11.93 19.80 11.91
C ALA A 66 11.97 19.79 13.46
N ASN A 67 12.28 18.62 14.07
CA ASN A 67 12.48 18.52 15.52
C ASN A 67 13.70 19.34 15.97
N PHE A 68 14.82 19.24 15.26
CA PHE A 68 16.04 19.95 15.58
C PHE A 68 15.88 21.48 15.48
N LEU A 69 15.16 21.96 14.47
CA LEU A 69 14.88 23.39 14.24
C LEU A 69 13.69 23.91 15.05
N SER A 70 13.07 23.09 15.91
CA SER A 70 11.87 23.44 16.70
C SER A 70 10.74 24.03 15.87
N ILE A 71 10.61 23.59 14.60
CA ILE A 71 9.54 24.03 13.70
C ILE A 71 8.21 23.43 14.20
N PRO A 72 7.14 24.24 14.32
CA PRO A 72 5.85 23.73 14.76
C PRO A 72 5.35 22.64 13.81
N LYS A 73 5.10 21.44 14.36
CA LYS A 73 4.65 20.29 13.56
C LYS A 73 3.27 20.57 13.01
N ILE A 74 3.14 20.54 11.70
CA ILE A 74 1.85 20.51 11.05
C ILE A 74 1.20 19.17 11.40
N ASN A 75 0.01 19.21 11.98
CA ASN A 75 -0.68 17.99 12.40
C ASN A 75 -1.32 17.30 11.19
N PHE A 76 -0.52 16.48 10.50
CA PHE A 76 -0.96 15.70 9.34
C PHE A 76 -1.83 14.50 9.69
N VAL A 77 -1.97 14.14 10.97
CA VAL A 77 -2.71 12.94 11.43
C VAL A 77 -4.12 12.87 10.86
N GLN A 78 -4.74 14.00 10.55
CA GLN A 78 -6.11 14.06 10.06
C GLN A 78 -6.22 13.98 8.52
N ILE A 79 -5.15 14.35 7.81
CA ILE A 79 -5.08 14.33 6.34
C ILE A 79 -4.49 13.00 5.88
N LEU A 80 -3.69 12.36 6.72
CA LEU A 80 -3.01 11.11 6.42
C LEU A 80 -3.96 9.98 5.97
N PRO A 81 -5.11 9.71 6.66
CA PRO A 81 -6.05 8.69 6.21
C PRO A 81 -6.67 8.99 4.84
N LEU A 82 -6.90 10.27 4.53
CA LEU A 82 -7.43 10.68 3.24
C LEU A 82 -6.42 10.42 2.12
N ILE A 83 -5.18 10.88 2.31
CA ILE A 83 -4.08 10.67 1.35
C ILE A 83 -3.82 9.17 1.18
N GLY A 84 -3.84 8.40 2.29
CA GLY A 84 -3.70 6.95 2.26
C GLY A 84 -4.80 6.26 1.46
N THR A 85 -6.07 6.68 1.64
CA THR A 85 -7.20 6.13 0.88
C THR A 85 -7.08 6.45 -0.61
N VAL A 86 -6.74 7.69 -0.96
CA VAL A 86 -6.52 8.08 -2.37
C VAL A 86 -5.34 7.31 -2.96
N GLY A 87 -4.23 7.18 -2.23
CA GLY A 87 -3.07 6.38 -2.65
C GLY A 87 -3.45 4.92 -2.88
N LEU A 88 -4.23 4.32 -1.97
CA LEU A 88 -4.73 2.94 -2.12
C LEU A 88 -5.58 2.76 -3.38
N ILE A 89 -6.50 3.70 -3.64
CA ILE A 89 -7.34 3.69 -4.86
C ILE A 89 -6.46 3.76 -6.11
N LEU A 90 -5.44 4.62 -6.11
CA LEU A 90 -4.53 4.76 -7.25
C LEU A 90 -3.69 3.51 -7.48
N ILE A 91 -3.18 2.87 -6.42
CA ILE A 91 -2.42 1.61 -6.51
C ILE A 91 -3.30 0.49 -7.08
N VAL A 92 -4.55 0.35 -6.59
CA VAL A 92 -5.49 -0.65 -7.12
C VAL A 92 -5.86 -0.37 -8.57
N LEU A 93 -6.05 0.90 -8.93
CA LEU A 93 -6.33 1.31 -10.31
C LEU A 93 -5.14 1.00 -11.23
N GLU A 94 -3.91 1.35 -10.83
CA GLU A 94 -2.69 1.05 -11.59
C GLU A 94 -2.54 -0.46 -11.80
N GLY A 95 -2.64 -1.27 -10.73
CA GLY A 95 -2.60 -2.72 -10.83
C GLY A 95 -3.67 -3.30 -11.75
N SER A 96 -4.89 -2.72 -11.74
CA SER A 96 -5.97 -3.13 -12.63
C SER A 96 -5.70 -2.79 -14.10
N LEU A 97 -5.05 -1.65 -14.37
CA LEU A 97 -4.68 -1.23 -15.73
C LEU A 97 -3.49 -2.03 -16.28
N GLU A 98 -2.55 -2.45 -15.43
CA GLU A 98 -1.44 -3.31 -15.82
C GLU A 98 -1.89 -4.74 -16.14
N LEU A 99 -2.96 -5.22 -15.49
CA LEU A 99 -3.53 -6.54 -15.69
C LEU A 99 -4.28 -6.64 -17.03
N ARG A 100 -3.58 -6.78 -18.13
CA ARG A 100 -4.17 -7.09 -19.44
C ARG A 100 -4.57 -8.56 -19.49
N LEU A 101 -5.81 -8.85 -19.10
CA LEU A 101 -6.36 -10.20 -19.09
C LEU A 101 -6.66 -10.69 -20.51
N HIS A 102 -5.67 -11.29 -21.17
CA HIS A 102 -5.86 -11.94 -22.47
C HIS A 102 -6.10 -13.43 -22.26
N ARG A 103 -7.11 -14.00 -22.94
CA ARG A 103 -7.43 -15.44 -22.85
C ARG A 103 -6.24 -16.33 -23.17
N GLU A 104 -5.40 -15.92 -24.09
CA GLU A 104 -4.17 -16.64 -24.49
C GLU A 104 -3.15 -16.77 -23.33
N LYS A 105 -3.19 -15.86 -22.36
CA LYS A 105 -2.28 -15.81 -21.21
C LYS A 105 -2.89 -16.40 -19.93
N ALA A 106 -4.10 -16.98 -20.02
CA ALA A 106 -4.81 -17.51 -18.85
C ALA A 106 -3.98 -18.53 -18.03
N GLY A 107 -3.16 -19.34 -18.69
CA GLY A 107 -2.26 -20.28 -18.01
C GLY A 107 -1.17 -19.59 -17.18
N MET A 108 -0.61 -18.49 -17.68
CA MET A 108 0.39 -17.69 -16.96
C MET A 108 -0.26 -16.95 -15.79
N ILE A 109 -1.42 -16.34 -16.01
CA ILE A 109 -2.17 -15.60 -14.99
C ILE A 109 -2.55 -16.53 -13.83
N LYS A 110 -3.04 -17.74 -14.11
CA LYS A 110 -3.35 -18.74 -13.07
C LYS A 110 -2.13 -19.11 -12.23
N ARG A 111 -0.96 -19.27 -12.86
CA ARG A 111 0.28 -19.57 -12.14
C ARG A 111 0.74 -18.37 -11.30
N ALA A 112 0.67 -17.17 -11.84
CA ALA A 112 1.01 -15.94 -11.10
C ALA A 112 0.05 -15.74 -9.90
N MET A 113 -1.24 -15.99 -10.08
CA MET A 113 -2.24 -15.91 -9.02
C MET A 113 -1.97 -16.95 -7.91
N ALA A 114 -1.69 -18.19 -8.28
CA ALA A 114 -1.34 -19.24 -7.31
C ALA A 114 -0.05 -18.91 -6.58
N SER A 115 0.98 -18.43 -7.29
CA SER A 115 2.26 -18.00 -6.72
C SER A 115 2.06 -16.83 -5.73
N ALA A 116 1.37 -15.76 -6.15
CA ALA A 116 1.10 -14.60 -5.32
C ALA A 116 0.38 -14.97 -4.02
N PHE A 117 -0.68 -15.78 -4.12
CA PHE A 117 -1.43 -16.23 -2.95
C PHE A 117 -0.58 -17.10 -2.01
N PHE A 118 0.14 -18.07 -2.57
CA PHE A 118 0.93 -18.99 -1.76
C PHE A 118 2.09 -18.29 -1.06
N LEU A 119 2.83 -17.43 -1.78
CA LEU A 119 3.91 -16.63 -1.20
C LEU A 119 3.41 -15.67 -0.15
N LEU A 120 2.30 -14.96 -0.41
CA LEU A 120 1.69 -14.07 0.57
C LEU A 120 1.33 -14.83 1.87
N MET A 121 0.67 -15.99 1.75
CA MET A 121 0.32 -16.81 2.92
C MET A 121 1.55 -17.31 3.67
N LEU A 122 2.54 -17.84 2.95
CA LEU A 122 3.76 -18.38 3.54
C LEU A 122 4.56 -17.30 4.29
N THR A 123 4.77 -16.16 3.66
CA THR A 123 5.51 -15.04 4.27
C THR A 123 4.74 -14.43 5.44
N THR A 124 3.44 -14.18 5.27
CA THR A 124 2.58 -13.64 6.34
C THR A 124 2.54 -14.57 7.56
N LEU A 125 2.35 -15.88 7.34
CA LEU A 125 2.39 -16.85 8.43
C LEU A 125 3.74 -16.89 9.12
N GLY A 126 4.84 -16.92 8.36
CA GLY A 126 6.19 -16.91 8.94
C GLY A 126 6.44 -15.67 9.81
N ILE A 127 6.08 -14.48 9.33
CA ILE A 127 6.22 -13.23 10.07
C ILE A 127 5.27 -13.20 11.28
N ALA A 128 4.05 -13.69 11.14
CA ALA A 128 3.07 -13.75 12.23
C ALA A 128 3.55 -14.67 13.37
N PHE A 129 4.10 -15.84 13.06
CA PHE A 129 4.70 -16.74 14.04
C PHE A 129 5.90 -16.08 14.72
N PHE A 130 6.75 -15.39 13.98
CA PHE A 130 7.88 -14.67 14.52
C PHE A 130 7.43 -13.57 15.49
N PHE A 131 6.44 -12.77 15.13
CA PHE A 131 5.87 -11.76 16.01
C PHE A 131 5.23 -12.36 17.25
N HIS A 132 4.43 -13.40 17.09
CA HIS A 132 3.79 -14.10 18.22
C HIS A 132 4.85 -14.63 19.20
N TYR A 133 5.92 -15.22 18.69
CA TYR A 133 7.01 -15.72 19.52
C TYR A 133 7.74 -14.61 20.29
N LEU A 134 7.97 -13.44 19.66
CA LEU A 134 8.67 -12.32 20.29
C LEU A 134 7.81 -11.54 21.29
N THR A 135 6.54 -11.33 20.98
CA THR A 135 5.69 -10.41 21.75
C THR A 135 4.75 -11.13 22.72
N GLY A 136 4.44 -12.41 22.49
CA GLY A 136 3.43 -13.15 23.23
C GLY A 136 1.98 -12.69 22.95
N GLU A 137 1.78 -11.74 22.04
CA GLU A 137 0.47 -11.22 21.67
C GLU A 137 -0.39 -12.28 20.94
N ALA A 138 -1.71 -12.06 20.88
CA ALA A 138 -2.62 -12.98 20.19
C ALA A 138 -2.20 -13.17 18.72
N PHE A 139 -2.19 -14.43 18.26
CA PHE A 139 -1.76 -14.77 16.88
C PHE A 139 -2.53 -14.01 15.80
N SER A 140 -3.84 -13.76 16.01
CA SER A 140 -4.67 -12.98 15.09
C SER A 140 -4.18 -11.54 14.91
N LEU A 141 -3.71 -10.91 15.99
CA LEU A 141 -3.14 -9.55 15.95
C LEU A 141 -1.77 -9.57 15.26
N CYS A 142 -0.93 -10.56 15.57
CA CYS A 142 0.36 -10.75 14.90
C CYS A 142 0.18 -11.00 13.41
N PHE A 143 -0.80 -11.82 13.01
CA PHE A 143 -1.12 -12.10 11.63
C PHE A 143 -1.61 -10.85 10.90
N LEU A 144 -2.51 -10.07 11.48
CA LEU A 144 -2.99 -8.81 10.90
C LEU A 144 -1.82 -7.84 10.62
N ASN A 145 -0.88 -7.71 11.56
CA ASN A 145 0.30 -6.86 11.38
C ASN A 145 1.32 -7.44 10.40
N ALA A 146 1.33 -8.74 10.18
CA ALA A 146 2.22 -9.41 9.24
C ALA A 146 1.76 -9.29 7.78
N VAL A 147 0.44 -9.18 7.52
CA VAL A 147 -0.12 -9.11 6.15
C VAL A 147 0.56 -8.04 5.29
N PRO A 148 0.66 -6.76 5.72
CA PRO A 148 1.30 -5.72 4.90
C PRO A 148 2.78 -6.00 4.60
N LEU A 149 3.47 -6.74 5.49
CA LEU A 149 4.87 -7.10 5.33
C LEU A 149 5.07 -8.32 4.41
N GLY A 150 4.02 -9.12 4.23
CA GLY A 150 4.04 -10.28 3.33
C GLY A 150 3.77 -9.94 1.86
N VAL A 151 3.21 -8.77 1.57
CA VAL A 151 2.85 -8.34 0.22
C VAL A 151 4.09 -8.04 -0.62
N ILE A 152 4.10 -8.56 -1.85
CA ILE A 152 5.13 -8.20 -2.85
C ILE A 152 4.70 -6.90 -3.52
N SER A 153 5.38 -5.80 -3.22
CA SER A 153 5.05 -4.48 -3.78
C SER A 153 5.29 -4.40 -5.28
N SER A 154 4.24 -4.16 -6.08
CA SER A 154 4.33 -3.95 -7.52
C SER A 154 5.17 -2.72 -7.87
N ALA A 155 5.11 -1.66 -7.06
CA ALA A 155 5.92 -0.45 -7.23
C ALA A 155 7.43 -0.71 -7.20
N ILE A 156 7.87 -1.80 -6.54
CA ILE A 156 9.28 -2.21 -6.50
C ILE A 156 9.55 -3.33 -7.49
N ALA A 157 8.66 -4.31 -7.60
CA ALA A 157 8.86 -5.50 -8.42
C ALA A 157 8.88 -5.18 -9.93
N THR A 158 7.95 -4.34 -10.40
CA THR A 158 7.82 -3.99 -11.83
C THR A 158 9.08 -3.30 -12.39
N PRO A 159 9.61 -2.23 -11.79
CA PRO A 159 10.86 -1.62 -12.25
C PRO A 159 12.06 -2.58 -12.17
N SER A 160 12.14 -3.40 -11.10
CA SER A 160 13.23 -4.36 -10.89
C SER A 160 13.22 -5.47 -11.92
N ALA A 161 12.05 -5.84 -12.45
CA ALA A 161 11.90 -6.84 -13.50
C ALA A 161 12.32 -6.35 -14.90
N SER A 162 12.68 -5.09 -15.07
CA SER A 162 13.05 -4.51 -16.38
C SER A 162 14.26 -5.18 -17.04
N VAL A 163 15.13 -5.82 -16.26
CA VAL A 163 16.33 -6.55 -16.75
C VAL A 163 16.04 -7.99 -17.17
N LEU A 164 14.82 -8.48 -16.95
CA LEU A 164 14.42 -9.85 -17.25
C LEU A 164 13.88 -9.99 -18.68
N SER A 165 13.80 -11.25 -19.15
CA SER A 165 13.13 -11.55 -20.42
C SER A 165 11.66 -11.12 -20.38
N PRO A 166 11.04 -10.74 -21.52
CA PRO A 166 9.67 -10.22 -21.56
C PRO A 166 8.65 -11.11 -20.86
N ALA A 167 8.74 -12.43 -21.03
CA ALA A 167 7.82 -13.38 -20.41
C ALA A 167 7.96 -13.44 -18.87
N ARG A 168 9.20 -13.36 -18.34
CA ARG A 168 9.45 -13.32 -16.90
C ARG A 168 9.04 -12.00 -16.28
N LYS A 169 9.32 -10.89 -16.98
CA LYS A 169 8.87 -9.57 -16.56
C LYS A 169 7.35 -9.54 -16.41
N GLU A 170 6.65 -10.02 -17.43
CA GLU A 170 5.20 -10.06 -17.42
C GLU A 170 4.64 -10.94 -16.29
N PHE A 171 5.25 -12.09 -16.01
CA PHE A 171 4.88 -12.94 -14.88
C PHE A 171 5.01 -12.19 -13.55
N ILE A 172 6.12 -11.47 -13.31
CA ILE A 172 6.34 -10.71 -12.07
C ILE A 172 5.35 -9.57 -11.94
N VAL A 173 4.99 -8.87 -13.03
CA VAL A 173 3.97 -7.83 -13.01
C VAL A 173 2.62 -8.41 -12.56
N TYR A 174 2.19 -9.54 -13.14
CA TYR A 174 0.95 -10.20 -12.69
C TYR A 174 1.03 -10.67 -11.24
N GLU A 175 2.14 -11.30 -10.83
CA GLU A 175 2.32 -11.83 -9.48
C GLU A 175 2.28 -10.71 -8.43
N SER A 176 3.01 -9.63 -8.63
CA SER A 176 3.06 -8.51 -7.68
C SER A 176 1.73 -7.75 -7.61
N SER A 177 1.11 -7.44 -8.75
CA SER A 177 -0.20 -6.78 -8.76
C SER A 177 -1.30 -7.62 -8.09
N LEU A 178 -1.28 -8.95 -8.30
CA LEU A 178 -2.22 -9.86 -7.62
C LEU A 178 -1.91 -9.98 -6.12
N SER A 179 -0.63 -9.95 -5.74
CA SER A 179 -0.21 -9.93 -4.32
C SER A 179 -0.73 -8.70 -3.60
N ASP A 180 -0.66 -7.52 -4.21
CA ASP A 180 -1.21 -6.28 -3.66
C ASP A 180 -2.73 -6.41 -3.41
N ILE A 181 -3.47 -6.93 -4.41
CA ILE A 181 -4.92 -7.14 -4.31
C ILE A 181 -5.26 -8.14 -3.20
N PHE A 182 -4.58 -9.30 -3.15
CA PHE A 182 -4.80 -10.29 -2.11
C PHE A 182 -4.46 -9.77 -0.71
N GLY A 183 -3.38 -8.98 -0.60
CA GLY A 183 -3.00 -8.34 0.66
C GLY A 183 -4.07 -7.41 1.18
N ILE A 184 -4.64 -6.56 0.32
CA ILE A 184 -5.73 -5.65 0.67
C ILE A 184 -6.98 -6.42 1.11
N ILE A 185 -7.38 -7.44 0.35
CA ILE A 185 -8.55 -8.27 0.67
C ILE A 185 -8.35 -8.95 2.02
N LEU A 186 -7.21 -9.60 2.22
CA LEU A 186 -6.89 -10.32 3.45
C LEU A 186 -6.82 -9.38 4.65
N PHE A 187 -6.19 -8.23 4.51
CA PHE A 187 -6.10 -7.22 5.57
C PHE A 187 -7.46 -6.68 5.99
N ASN A 188 -8.29 -6.30 5.01
CA ASN A 188 -9.63 -5.82 5.27
C ASN A 188 -10.53 -6.90 5.89
N PHE A 189 -10.40 -8.15 5.41
CA PHE A 189 -11.10 -9.28 6.00
C PHE A 189 -10.74 -9.47 7.48
N MET A 190 -9.47 -9.40 7.83
CA MET A 190 -9.00 -9.54 9.20
C MET A 190 -9.47 -8.39 10.11
N ILE A 191 -9.48 -7.15 9.60
CA ILE A 191 -10.01 -6.00 10.35
C ILE A 191 -11.52 -6.13 10.59
N ALA A 192 -12.28 -6.54 9.57
CA ALA A 192 -13.72 -6.68 9.69
C ALA A 192 -14.13 -7.83 10.64
N ASN A 193 -13.28 -8.84 10.77
CA ASN A 193 -13.54 -10.04 11.56
C ASN A 193 -12.50 -10.19 12.68
N GLN A 194 -12.52 -9.27 13.65
CA GLN A 194 -11.60 -9.31 14.81
C GLN A 194 -11.74 -10.59 15.65
N THR A 195 -12.91 -11.23 15.63
CA THR A 195 -13.14 -12.58 16.13
C THR A 195 -13.35 -13.53 14.95
N ILE A 196 -12.29 -14.22 14.53
CA ILE A 196 -12.36 -15.17 13.42
C ILE A 196 -13.20 -16.37 13.87
N THR A 197 -14.44 -16.40 13.41
CA THR A 197 -15.33 -17.55 13.53
C THR A 197 -15.48 -18.18 12.13
N ALA A 198 -15.75 -19.50 12.06
CA ALA A 198 -15.94 -20.17 10.77
C ALA A 198 -16.98 -19.50 9.86
N TYR A 199 -17.95 -18.79 10.44
CA TYR A 199 -18.96 -18.00 9.72
C TYR A 199 -18.37 -16.77 8.98
N SER A 200 -17.22 -16.26 9.39
CA SER A 200 -16.58 -15.11 8.75
C SER A 200 -16.10 -15.42 7.32
N PHE A 201 -15.80 -16.68 7.03
CA PHE A 201 -15.40 -17.13 5.69
C PHE A 201 -16.57 -17.32 4.72
N ILE A 202 -17.81 -17.40 5.22
CA ILE A 202 -19.01 -17.61 4.38
C ILE A 202 -19.57 -16.27 3.86
N GLN A 203 -19.17 -15.14 4.46
CA GLN A 203 -19.64 -13.80 4.11
C GLN A 203 -18.72 -13.06 3.11
N LEU A 204 -17.69 -13.72 2.62
CA LEU A 204 -16.74 -13.21 1.63
C LEU A 204 -17.23 -13.45 0.21
#